data_d2128fa4a00177a0c4e8c59d5ab06cc4
#
_entry.id   d2128fa4a00177a0c4e8c59d5ab06cc4
#
_cell.length_a   1.000
_cell.length_b   1.000
_cell.length_c   1.000
_cell.angle_alpha   90.00
_cell.angle_beta   90.00
_cell.angle_gamma   90.00
#
_symmetry.space_group_name_H-M   'P 1'
#
loop_
_entity.id
_entity.type
_entity.pdbx_description
1 polymer ?
#
loop_
_entity_poly.entity_id
_entity_poly.type
_entity_poly.pdbx_seq_one_letter_code
_entity_poly.pdbx_strand_id
1 'polypeptide(L)'
;MENPLILVSIIGLCIALICVFVFRPGVTATRGGKVMAFLVFFVLPVLCLGAGFSRKMNQSKSTKFCLSCHIMEPYGKSLQVDDPMHLAASHFQNHRVPPDQACYTCHTNYAMFGGMKAKLGGLRHIYVYYLGKPPQPAEIKLYEPYNNRECLHCHRGARSFEEGAVHTSDPALMAAIKSNQTSCISGGCHQPVHDVATLGEQKFWKGAN
;
A
#
# COMPACT_ATOMS: atom_id res chain seq x y z
N MET A 1 -8.78 -13.30 -9.96
CA MET A 1 -9.01 -14.74 -9.68
C MET A 1 -7.79 -15.48 -10.20
N GLU A 2 -7.05 -16.14 -9.31
CA GLU A 2 -5.93 -16.98 -9.74
C GLU A 2 -6.55 -18.24 -10.35
N ASN A 3 -6.17 -18.57 -11.58
CA ASN A 3 -6.67 -19.77 -12.22
C ASN A 3 -6.03 -20.98 -11.49
N PRO A 4 -6.81 -21.80 -10.76
CA PRO A 4 -6.25 -22.92 -9.99
C PRO A 4 -5.54 -23.94 -10.88
N LEU A 5 -5.93 -24.02 -12.16
CA LEU A 5 -5.27 -24.90 -13.13
C LEU A 5 -3.79 -24.55 -13.36
N ILE A 6 -3.44 -23.26 -13.35
CA ILE A 6 -2.05 -22.82 -13.50
C ILE A 6 -1.22 -23.29 -12.29
N LEU A 7 -1.74 -23.14 -11.09
CA LEU A 7 -1.07 -23.60 -9.87
C LEU A 7 -0.87 -25.12 -9.88
N VAL A 8 -1.93 -25.87 -10.20
CA VAL A 8 -1.87 -27.34 -10.30
C VAL A 8 -0.86 -27.79 -11.36
N SER A 9 -0.83 -27.11 -12.53
CA SER A 9 0.12 -27.43 -13.60
C SER A 9 1.58 -27.17 -13.16
N ILE A 10 1.85 -26.07 -12.46
CA ILE A 10 3.19 -25.76 -11.94
C ILE A 10 3.62 -26.81 -10.91
N ILE A 11 2.74 -27.16 -9.97
CA ILE A 11 3.03 -28.18 -8.95
C ILE A 11 3.30 -29.53 -9.63
N GLY A 12 2.44 -29.94 -10.58
CA GLY A 12 2.63 -31.19 -11.33
C GLY A 12 3.96 -31.23 -12.09
N LEU A 13 4.34 -30.13 -12.74
CA LEU A 13 5.63 -30.02 -13.43
C LEU A 13 6.81 -30.13 -12.44
N CYS A 14 6.73 -29.45 -11.28
CA CYS A 14 7.77 -29.53 -10.25
C CYS A 14 7.92 -30.95 -9.72
N ILE A 15 6.83 -31.64 -9.43
CA ILE A 15 6.84 -33.04 -8.98
C ILE A 15 7.47 -33.94 -10.06
N ALA A 16 7.06 -33.79 -11.32
CA ALA A 16 7.62 -34.56 -12.42
C ALA A 16 9.14 -34.38 -12.56
N LEU A 17 9.63 -33.14 -12.47
CA LEU A 17 11.05 -32.83 -12.52
C LEU A 17 11.81 -33.46 -11.34
N ILE A 18 11.27 -33.34 -10.12
CA ILE A 18 11.86 -33.97 -8.92
C ILE A 18 11.95 -35.50 -9.12
N CYS A 19 10.86 -36.12 -9.59
CA CYS A 19 10.83 -37.56 -9.87
C CYS A 19 11.90 -37.98 -10.89
N VAL A 20 12.07 -37.21 -11.98
CA VAL A 20 13.12 -37.49 -12.96
C VAL A 20 14.50 -37.49 -12.31
N PHE A 21 14.84 -36.50 -11.49
CA PHE A 21 16.15 -36.44 -10.83
C PHE A 21 16.35 -37.50 -9.76
N VAL A 22 15.30 -37.89 -9.04
CA VAL A 22 15.36 -38.94 -8.00
C VAL A 22 15.49 -40.33 -8.64
N PHE A 23 14.67 -40.65 -9.66
CA PHE A 23 14.62 -41.99 -10.23
C PHE A 23 15.62 -42.20 -11.37
N ARG A 24 16.25 -41.13 -11.90
CA ARG A 24 17.26 -41.18 -12.97
C ARG A 24 18.54 -40.45 -12.54
N PRO A 25 19.27 -40.93 -11.54
CA PRO A 25 20.51 -40.25 -11.04
C PRO A 25 21.57 -40.09 -12.12
N GLY A 26 21.58 -40.93 -13.15
CA GLY A 26 22.44 -40.80 -14.31
C GLY A 26 22.26 -39.51 -15.11
N VAL A 27 21.13 -38.81 -14.97
CA VAL A 27 20.92 -37.50 -15.64
C VAL A 27 21.97 -36.50 -15.16
N THR A 28 22.34 -36.49 -13.90
CA THR A 28 23.35 -35.58 -13.33
C THR A 28 24.78 -36.01 -13.60
N ALA A 29 25.02 -37.16 -14.22
CA ALA A 29 26.36 -37.61 -14.58
C ALA A 29 26.96 -36.77 -15.73
N THR A 30 26.13 -36.24 -16.61
CA THR A 30 26.57 -35.41 -17.76
C THR A 30 26.67 -33.92 -17.36
N ARG A 31 27.51 -33.16 -18.09
CA ARG A 31 27.58 -31.69 -17.87
C ARG A 31 26.23 -31.02 -18.09
N GLY A 32 25.51 -31.38 -19.14
CA GLY A 32 24.15 -30.85 -19.42
C GLY A 32 23.15 -31.16 -18.31
N GLY A 33 23.18 -32.38 -17.77
CA GLY A 33 22.34 -32.78 -16.66
C GLY A 33 22.64 -32.01 -15.37
N LYS A 34 23.91 -31.70 -15.10
CA LYS A 34 24.28 -30.84 -13.95
C LYS A 34 23.77 -29.41 -14.10
N VAL A 35 23.91 -28.84 -15.32
CA VAL A 35 23.38 -27.51 -15.62
C VAL A 35 21.84 -27.50 -15.45
N MET A 36 21.16 -28.52 -15.98
CA MET A 36 19.70 -28.64 -15.84
C MET A 36 19.29 -28.77 -14.37
N ALA A 37 19.99 -29.57 -13.58
CA ALA A 37 19.72 -29.69 -12.15
C ALA A 37 19.90 -28.33 -11.44
N PHE A 38 20.96 -27.58 -11.75
CA PHE A 38 21.18 -26.25 -11.21
C PHE A 38 20.03 -25.29 -11.57
N LEU A 39 19.62 -25.27 -12.84
CA LEU A 39 18.52 -24.42 -13.30
C LEU A 39 17.20 -24.77 -12.58
N VAL A 40 16.89 -26.06 -12.41
CA VAL A 40 15.64 -26.51 -11.79
C VAL A 40 15.63 -26.32 -10.28
N PHE A 41 16.72 -26.60 -9.60
CA PHE A 41 16.74 -26.58 -8.13
C PHE A 41 17.15 -25.23 -7.54
N PHE A 42 17.83 -24.38 -8.29
CA PHE A 42 18.27 -23.08 -7.80
C PHE A 42 17.65 -21.92 -8.57
N VAL A 43 17.81 -21.87 -9.89
CA VAL A 43 17.38 -20.71 -10.66
C VAL A 43 15.86 -20.60 -10.73
N LEU A 44 15.17 -21.67 -11.05
CA LEU A 44 13.71 -21.68 -11.17
C LEU A 44 13.00 -21.32 -9.85
N PRO A 45 13.34 -21.90 -8.68
CA PRO A 45 12.75 -21.47 -7.41
C PRO A 45 12.99 -20.01 -7.08
N VAL A 46 14.19 -19.49 -7.32
CA VAL A 46 14.50 -18.08 -7.09
C VAL A 46 13.64 -17.17 -7.97
N LEU A 47 13.49 -17.51 -9.26
CA LEU A 47 12.63 -16.75 -10.17
C LEU A 47 11.15 -16.84 -9.76
N CYS A 48 10.67 -18.02 -9.36
CA CYS A 48 9.30 -18.22 -8.91
C CYS A 48 9.02 -17.44 -7.61
N LEU A 49 9.94 -17.48 -6.65
CA LEU A 49 9.84 -16.72 -5.40
C LEU A 49 9.85 -15.21 -5.68
N GLY A 50 10.76 -14.73 -6.53
CA GLY A 50 10.85 -13.33 -6.92
C GLY A 50 9.58 -12.83 -7.61
N ALA A 51 9.06 -13.59 -8.57
CA ALA A 51 7.81 -13.27 -9.26
C ALA A 51 6.61 -13.29 -8.31
N GLY A 52 6.51 -14.31 -7.46
CA GLY A 52 5.45 -14.43 -6.44
C GLY A 52 5.49 -13.29 -5.45
N PHE A 53 6.67 -12.95 -4.94
CA PHE A 53 6.87 -11.82 -4.03
C PHE A 53 6.47 -10.49 -4.69
N SER A 54 6.95 -10.23 -5.90
CA SER A 54 6.60 -9.02 -6.65
C SER A 54 5.09 -8.88 -6.85
N ARG A 55 4.43 -9.98 -7.25
CA ARG A 55 2.97 -10.02 -7.44
C ARG A 55 2.22 -9.73 -6.13
N LYS A 56 2.60 -10.38 -5.03
CA LYS A 56 1.97 -10.16 -3.71
C LYS A 56 2.23 -8.76 -3.19
N MET A 57 3.42 -8.21 -3.42
CA MET A 57 3.75 -6.83 -3.10
C MET A 57 2.84 -5.85 -3.85
N ASN A 58 2.60 -6.05 -5.14
CA ASN A 58 1.68 -5.21 -5.91
C ASN A 58 0.22 -5.39 -5.47
N GLN A 59 -0.23 -6.60 -5.23
CA GLN A 59 -1.58 -6.89 -4.75
C GLN A 59 -1.85 -6.23 -3.40
N SER A 60 -0.84 -6.20 -2.51
CA SER A 60 -0.95 -5.58 -1.19
C SER A 60 -1.05 -4.05 -1.21
N LYS A 61 -0.91 -3.40 -2.38
CA LYS A 61 -1.13 -1.96 -2.54
C LYS A 61 -2.59 -1.61 -2.82
N SER A 62 -3.43 -2.61 -3.14
CA SER A 62 -4.82 -2.34 -3.51
C SER A 62 -5.66 -1.88 -2.31
N THR A 63 -6.58 -0.96 -2.57
CA THR A 63 -7.61 -0.51 -1.62
C THR A 63 -8.38 -1.71 -1.05
N LYS A 64 -8.74 -2.67 -1.91
CA LYS A 64 -9.41 -3.91 -1.49
C LYS A 64 -8.60 -4.70 -0.46
N PHE A 65 -7.28 -4.78 -0.62
CA PHE A 65 -6.42 -5.44 0.36
C PHE A 65 -6.43 -4.72 1.71
N CYS A 66 -6.34 -3.39 1.72
CA CYS A 66 -6.39 -2.61 2.95
C CYS A 66 -7.74 -2.78 3.67
N LEU A 67 -8.84 -2.76 2.94
CA LEU A 67 -10.19 -2.91 3.47
C LEU A 67 -10.59 -4.37 3.72
N SER A 68 -9.73 -5.34 3.49
CA SER A 68 -9.98 -6.75 3.87
C SER A 68 -9.91 -6.97 5.39
N CYS A 69 -9.31 -6.04 6.14
CA CYS A 69 -9.35 -6.03 7.60
C CYS A 69 -10.55 -5.18 8.06
N HIS A 70 -11.49 -5.79 8.79
CA HIS A 70 -12.70 -5.12 9.24
C HIS A 70 -12.46 -3.86 10.08
N ILE A 71 -11.35 -3.80 10.81
CA ILE A 71 -10.95 -2.60 11.57
C ILE A 71 -10.70 -1.38 10.66
N MET A 72 -10.42 -1.61 9.36
CA MET A 72 -10.23 -0.56 8.37
C MET A 72 -11.52 -0.17 7.62
N GLU A 73 -12.64 -0.86 7.88
CA GLU A 73 -13.92 -0.57 7.24
C GLU A 73 -14.40 0.88 7.47
N PRO A 74 -14.33 1.46 8.68
CA PRO A 74 -14.71 2.86 8.90
C PRO A 74 -13.86 3.85 8.08
N TYR A 75 -12.58 3.53 7.87
CA TYR A 75 -11.71 4.34 7.01
C TYR A 75 -12.12 4.26 5.53
N GLY A 76 -12.56 3.09 5.08
CA GLY A 76 -13.16 2.93 3.75
C GLY A 76 -14.45 3.74 3.59
N LYS A 77 -15.32 3.71 4.59
CA LYS A 77 -16.55 4.50 4.62
C LYS A 77 -16.28 6.01 4.62
N SER A 78 -15.25 6.46 5.33
CA SER A 78 -14.88 7.88 5.37
C SER A 78 -14.52 8.46 4.01
N LEU A 79 -14.12 7.63 3.04
CA LEU A 79 -13.89 8.07 1.66
C LEU A 79 -15.18 8.49 0.92
N GLN A 80 -16.33 8.14 1.45
CA GLN A 80 -17.65 8.44 0.88
C GLN A 80 -18.38 9.59 1.62
N VAL A 81 -17.75 10.23 2.62
CA VAL A 81 -18.33 11.37 3.31
C VAL A 81 -18.60 12.51 2.33
N ASP A 82 -19.82 13.05 2.34
CA ASP A 82 -20.28 14.12 1.44
C ASP A 82 -19.90 15.50 2.03
N ASP A 83 -18.59 15.69 2.20
CA ASP A 83 -18.04 16.97 2.66
C ASP A 83 -16.68 17.22 1.95
N PRO A 84 -16.58 18.31 1.16
CA PRO A 84 -15.36 18.64 0.44
C PRO A 84 -14.18 18.97 1.35
N MET A 85 -14.42 19.30 2.63
CA MET A 85 -13.37 19.56 3.60
C MET A 85 -12.70 18.28 4.12
N HIS A 86 -13.37 17.11 3.99
CA HIS A 86 -12.75 15.83 4.32
C HIS A 86 -11.71 15.46 3.25
N LEU A 87 -10.45 15.60 3.61
CA LEU A 87 -9.32 15.51 2.65
C LEU A 87 -9.31 14.18 1.87
N ALA A 88 -9.43 13.05 2.57
CA ALA A 88 -9.41 11.74 1.93
C ALA A 88 -10.63 11.51 1.03
N ALA A 89 -11.83 11.94 1.46
CA ALA A 89 -13.06 11.87 0.69
C ALA A 89 -12.97 12.72 -0.57
N SER A 90 -12.50 13.97 -0.44
CA SER A 90 -12.31 14.89 -1.56
C SER A 90 -11.35 14.33 -2.62
N HIS A 91 -10.23 13.74 -2.21
CA HIS A 91 -9.28 13.13 -3.14
C HIS A 91 -9.86 11.89 -3.84
N PHE A 92 -10.54 11.05 -3.09
CA PHE A 92 -11.13 9.81 -3.61
C PHE A 92 -12.28 10.08 -4.59
N GLN A 93 -13.26 10.89 -4.19
CA GLN A 93 -14.47 11.16 -4.97
C GLN A 93 -14.20 11.96 -6.24
N ASN A 94 -13.20 12.84 -6.21
CA ASN A 94 -12.78 13.62 -7.38
C ASN A 94 -11.71 12.92 -8.23
N HIS A 95 -11.46 11.61 -8.01
CA HIS A 95 -10.48 10.81 -8.75
C HIS A 95 -9.05 11.42 -8.76
N ARG A 96 -8.68 12.12 -7.69
CA ARG A 96 -7.32 12.66 -7.52
C ARG A 96 -6.31 11.58 -7.17
N VAL A 97 -6.81 10.46 -6.64
CA VAL A 97 -6.05 9.24 -6.38
C VAL A 97 -6.75 8.07 -7.08
N PRO A 98 -6.02 7.05 -7.58
CA PRO A 98 -6.62 5.87 -8.20
C PRO A 98 -7.50 5.13 -7.18
N PRO A 99 -8.78 4.86 -7.46
CA PRO A 99 -9.69 4.21 -6.50
C PRO A 99 -9.22 2.84 -6.03
N ASP A 100 -8.56 2.09 -6.91
CA ASP A 100 -8.01 0.77 -6.61
C ASP A 100 -6.77 0.80 -5.72
N GLN A 101 -6.09 1.94 -5.57
CA GLN A 101 -4.91 2.14 -4.74
C GLN A 101 -5.02 3.38 -3.82
N ALA A 102 -6.23 3.84 -3.53
CA ALA A 102 -6.46 5.09 -2.81
C ALA A 102 -5.73 5.16 -1.47
N CYS A 103 -5.84 4.10 -0.65
CA CYS A 103 -5.16 4.03 0.65
C CYS A 103 -3.64 4.11 0.47
N TYR A 104 -3.09 3.30 -0.44
CA TYR A 104 -1.65 3.20 -0.61
C TYR A 104 -1.04 4.48 -1.20
N THR A 105 -1.77 5.18 -2.07
CA THR A 105 -1.30 6.44 -2.66
C THR A 105 -0.99 7.49 -1.60
N CYS A 106 -1.81 7.57 -0.55
CA CYS A 106 -1.55 8.48 0.58
C CYS A 106 -0.66 7.86 1.66
N HIS A 107 -0.77 6.55 1.91
CA HIS A 107 -0.05 5.84 2.98
C HIS A 107 1.23 5.14 2.51
N THR A 108 1.89 5.67 1.49
CA THR A 108 3.21 5.22 1.05
C THR A 108 4.26 6.28 1.39
N ASN A 109 5.53 5.91 1.27
CA ASN A 109 6.64 6.85 1.39
C ASN A 109 7.26 7.04 0.00
N TYR A 110 7.25 8.26 -0.52
CA TYR A 110 7.79 8.62 -1.83
C TYR A 110 9.31 8.85 -1.83
N ALA A 111 10.05 8.14 -0.98
CA ALA A 111 11.52 8.06 -1.01
C ALA A 111 11.99 6.84 -1.82
N MET A 112 13.33 6.78 -2.04
CA MET A 112 13.98 5.63 -2.66
C MET A 112 13.64 4.35 -1.91
N PHE A 113 13.21 3.34 -2.07
CA PHE A 113 12.75 2.19 -1.25
C PHE A 113 11.55 2.46 -0.32
N GLY A 114 10.91 3.62 -0.45
CA GLY A 114 9.81 3.99 0.44
C GLY A 114 8.62 3.03 0.39
N GLY A 115 8.31 2.49 -0.79
CA GLY A 115 7.26 1.48 -0.94
C GLY A 115 7.56 0.18 -0.17
N MET A 116 8.83 -0.24 -0.10
CA MET A 116 9.25 -1.37 0.71
C MET A 116 9.17 -1.03 2.20
N LYS A 117 9.68 0.14 2.61
CA LYS A 117 9.60 0.62 4.00
C LYS A 117 8.14 0.66 4.49
N ALA A 118 7.22 1.21 3.69
CA ALA A 118 5.80 1.25 4.01
C ALA A 118 5.21 -0.16 4.21
N LYS A 119 5.61 -1.14 3.40
CA LYS A 119 5.14 -2.52 3.53
C LYS A 119 5.75 -3.25 4.73
N LEU A 120 7.01 -3.03 5.03
CA LEU A 120 7.64 -3.56 6.25
C LEU A 120 7.02 -2.97 7.50
N GLY A 121 6.74 -1.65 7.50
CA GLY A 121 5.96 -1.00 8.55
C GLY A 121 4.55 -1.61 8.71
N GLY A 122 3.94 -2.04 7.61
CA GLY A 122 2.66 -2.75 7.60
C GLY A 122 2.66 -4.09 8.34
N LEU A 123 3.81 -4.76 8.49
CA LEU A 123 3.91 -5.99 9.30
C LEU A 123 3.58 -5.73 10.78
N ARG A 124 3.82 -4.52 11.27
CA ARG A 124 3.43 -4.11 12.62
C ARG A 124 1.91 -4.16 12.82
N HIS A 125 1.12 -3.81 11.78
CA HIS A 125 -0.34 -3.95 11.83
C HIS A 125 -0.75 -5.41 12.01
N ILE A 126 -0.10 -6.33 11.28
CA ILE A 126 -0.35 -7.78 11.41
C ILE A 126 -0.02 -8.26 12.82
N TYR A 127 1.14 -7.85 13.35
CA TYR A 127 1.55 -8.20 14.72
C TYR A 127 0.52 -7.69 15.74
N VAL A 128 0.13 -6.40 15.68
CA VAL A 128 -0.85 -5.82 16.62
C VAL A 128 -2.21 -6.50 16.50
N TYR A 129 -2.63 -6.83 15.29
CA TYR A 129 -3.93 -7.44 15.04
C TYR A 129 -4.03 -8.88 15.56
N TYR A 130 -2.99 -9.71 15.33
CA TYR A 130 -3.04 -11.14 15.67
C TYR A 130 -2.41 -11.48 17.02
N LEU A 131 -1.45 -10.72 17.50
CA LEU A 131 -0.67 -11.01 18.70
C LEU A 131 -0.78 -9.91 19.77
N GLY A 132 -1.37 -8.77 19.44
CA GLY A 132 -1.58 -7.64 20.35
C GLY A 132 -3.06 -7.40 20.64
N LYS A 133 -3.35 -6.19 21.10
CA LYS A 133 -4.71 -5.67 21.25
C LYS A 133 -4.91 -4.56 20.22
N PRO A 134 -5.68 -4.80 19.15
CA PRO A 134 -5.96 -3.73 18.18
C PRO A 134 -6.76 -2.62 18.86
N PRO A 135 -6.40 -1.33 18.67
CA PRO A 135 -7.18 -0.21 19.18
C PRO A 135 -8.53 -0.14 18.47
N GLN A 136 -9.47 0.62 19.05
CA GLN A 136 -10.71 0.95 18.34
C GLN A 136 -10.37 1.76 17.08
N PRO A 137 -11.18 1.66 16.00
CA PRO A 137 -10.88 2.37 14.75
C PRO A 137 -10.63 3.88 14.93
N ALA A 138 -11.40 4.56 15.78
CA ALA A 138 -11.25 5.99 16.08
C ALA A 138 -9.95 6.33 16.83
N GLU A 139 -9.32 5.36 17.46
CA GLU A 139 -8.10 5.55 18.28
C GLU A 139 -6.81 5.20 17.50
N ILE A 140 -6.94 4.69 16.27
CA ILE A 140 -5.79 4.32 15.45
C ILE A 140 -4.99 5.57 15.11
N LYS A 141 -3.68 5.52 15.42
CA LYS A 141 -2.72 6.57 15.12
C LYS A 141 -1.65 6.06 14.18
N LEU A 142 -1.12 6.96 13.37
CA LEU A 142 0.06 6.67 12.58
C LEU A 142 1.25 6.31 13.48
N TYR A 143 2.06 5.37 13.08
CA TYR A 143 3.28 4.99 13.81
C TYR A 143 4.38 6.05 13.76
N GLU A 144 4.41 6.82 12.67
CA GLU A 144 5.31 7.95 12.47
C GLU A 144 4.48 9.16 12.02
N PRO A 145 4.91 10.40 12.32
CA PRO A 145 4.26 11.60 11.81
C PRO A 145 4.18 11.58 10.29
N TYR A 146 3.07 12.05 9.75
CA TYR A 146 2.89 12.15 8.31
C TYR A 146 3.85 13.17 7.71
N ASN A 147 4.59 12.78 6.68
CA ASN A 147 5.58 13.64 6.05
C ASN A 147 4.97 14.38 4.85
N ASN A 148 5.20 15.68 4.76
CA ASN A 148 4.70 16.52 3.66
C ASN A 148 5.16 16.04 2.28
N ARG A 149 6.25 15.27 2.18
CA ARG A 149 6.72 14.66 0.93
C ARG A 149 5.63 13.84 0.26
N GLU A 150 4.77 13.20 1.05
CA GLU A 150 3.68 12.36 0.55
C GLU A 150 2.61 13.20 -0.17
N CYS A 151 2.36 14.41 0.32
CA CYS A 151 1.49 15.38 -0.34
C CYS A 151 2.22 16.07 -1.53
N LEU A 152 3.45 16.50 -1.28
CA LEU A 152 4.26 17.25 -2.25
C LEU A 152 4.70 16.39 -3.45
N HIS A 153 4.56 15.06 -3.39
CA HIS A 153 4.76 14.21 -4.55
C HIS A 153 3.84 14.62 -5.72
N CYS A 154 2.59 14.98 -5.44
CA CYS A 154 1.64 15.46 -6.43
C CYS A 154 1.49 16.99 -6.42
N HIS A 155 1.59 17.64 -5.26
CA HIS A 155 1.28 19.07 -5.12
C HIS A 155 2.47 20.00 -5.40
N ARG A 156 3.72 19.51 -5.36
CA ARG A 156 4.88 20.34 -5.72
C ARG A 156 4.78 20.79 -7.18
N GLY A 157 4.83 22.08 -7.40
CA GLY A 157 4.66 22.70 -8.72
C GLY A 157 3.21 22.83 -9.19
N ALA A 158 2.26 22.32 -8.41
CA ALA A 158 0.85 22.58 -8.69
C ALA A 158 0.51 24.05 -8.41
N ARG A 159 -0.16 24.69 -9.34
CA ARG A 159 -0.50 26.11 -9.23
C ARG A 159 -1.30 26.43 -7.97
N SER A 160 -2.26 25.59 -7.61
CA SER A 160 -3.05 25.73 -6.38
C SER A 160 -2.23 25.69 -5.10
N PHE A 161 -1.08 25.00 -5.11
CA PHE A 161 -0.15 24.97 -3.97
C PHE A 161 0.81 26.16 -4.03
N GLU A 162 1.49 26.38 -5.16
CA GLU A 162 2.54 27.40 -5.28
C GLU A 162 1.98 28.84 -5.27
N GLU A 163 0.75 29.05 -5.74
CA GLU A 163 0.10 30.37 -5.81
C GLU A 163 -1.06 30.52 -4.80
N GLY A 164 -1.34 29.49 -3.98
CA GLY A 164 -2.41 29.55 -2.99
C GLY A 164 -2.22 30.67 -1.97
N ALA A 165 -3.21 31.53 -1.79
CA ALA A 165 -3.10 32.74 -0.97
C ALA A 165 -2.59 32.48 0.46
N VAL A 166 -3.05 31.38 1.08
CA VAL A 166 -2.56 31.01 2.44
C VAL A 166 -1.11 30.54 2.40
N HIS A 167 -0.72 29.76 1.39
CA HIS A 167 0.64 29.24 1.26
C HIS A 167 1.66 30.33 0.93
N THR A 168 1.22 31.38 0.22
CA THR A 168 2.07 32.50 -0.21
C THR A 168 1.99 33.69 0.74
N SER A 169 1.14 33.63 1.77
CA SER A 169 0.97 34.74 2.73
C SER A 169 2.25 35.07 3.49
N ASP A 170 3.11 34.08 3.71
CA ASP A 170 4.41 34.21 4.35
C ASP A 170 5.44 33.28 3.67
N PRO A 171 6.52 33.83 3.11
CA PRO A 171 7.60 33.02 2.53
C PRO A 171 8.21 32.02 3.52
N ALA A 172 8.25 32.36 4.83
CA ALA A 172 8.73 31.45 5.86
C ALA A 172 7.82 30.24 6.05
N LEU A 173 6.49 30.42 5.94
CA LEU A 173 5.53 29.33 5.98
C LEU A 173 5.75 28.37 4.82
N MET A 174 5.88 28.87 3.60
CA MET A 174 6.14 28.04 2.43
C MET A 174 7.43 27.22 2.57
N ALA A 175 8.51 27.84 3.07
CA ALA A 175 9.77 27.15 3.34
C ALA A 175 9.62 26.08 4.41
N ALA A 176 8.90 26.36 5.49
CA ALA A 176 8.63 25.42 6.58
C ALA A 176 7.79 24.21 6.11
N ILE A 177 6.80 24.42 5.24
CA ILE A 177 6.02 23.36 4.62
C ILE A 177 6.93 22.49 3.73
N LYS A 178 7.71 23.09 2.85
CA LYS A 178 8.61 22.38 1.92
C LYS A 178 9.72 21.60 2.64
N SER A 179 10.17 22.08 3.80
CA SER A 179 11.16 21.40 4.66
C SER A 179 10.56 20.41 5.67
N ASN A 180 9.24 20.24 5.70
CA ASN A 180 8.52 19.40 6.65
C ASN A 180 8.60 19.90 8.12
N GLN A 181 8.92 21.15 8.36
CA GLN A 181 8.86 21.76 9.69
C GLN A 181 7.42 22.09 10.10
N THR A 182 6.59 22.48 9.14
CA THR A 182 5.15 22.64 9.33
C THR A 182 4.42 21.59 8.52
N SER A 183 3.57 20.78 9.18
CA SER A 183 2.83 19.72 8.52
C SER A 183 1.61 20.27 7.77
N CYS A 184 1.34 19.75 6.58
CA CYS A 184 0.14 20.04 5.79
C CYS A 184 -1.15 19.70 6.56
N ILE A 185 -1.11 18.70 7.42
CA ILE A 185 -2.28 18.17 8.15
C ILE A 185 -2.30 18.49 9.65
N SER A 186 -1.45 19.41 10.11
CA SER A 186 -1.44 19.87 11.50
C SER A 186 -1.99 21.27 11.63
N GLY A 187 -2.29 21.66 12.87
CA GLY A 187 -2.69 23.05 13.17
C GLY A 187 -4.00 23.49 12.49
N GLY A 188 -4.86 22.57 12.10
CA GLY A 188 -6.14 22.89 11.44
C GLY A 188 -6.02 23.24 9.96
N CYS A 189 -4.85 22.99 9.30
CA CYS A 189 -4.67 23.31 7.89
C CYS A 189 -5.54 22.40 6.98
N HIS A 190 -5.07 21.20 6.63
CA HIS A 190 -5.83 20.25 5.79
C HIS A 190 -6.45 19.12 6.62
N GLN A 191 -7.39 19.46 7.47
CA GLN A 191 -8.13 18.54 8.34
C GLN A 191 -9.64 18.73 8.16
N PRO A 192 -10.47 17.70 8.48
CA PRO A 192 -10.04 16.35 8.86
C PRO A 192 -9.55 15.52 7.65
N VAL A 193 -8.61 14.61 7.89
CA VAL A 193 -8.19 13.64 6.86
C VAL A 193 -9.19 12.49 6.79
N HIS A 194 -9.36 11.79 7.93
CA HIS A 194 -10.37 10.77 8.16
C HIS A 194 -11.05 11.07 9.50
N ASP A 195 -12.29 11.44 9.49
CA ASP A 195 -13.05 11.61 10.72
C ASP A 195 -13.86 10.34 11.01
N VAL A 196 -13.17 9.34 11.58
CA VAL A 196 -13.78 8.05 11.90
C VAL A 196 -14.59 8.12 13.20
N ALA A 197 -14.24 9.04 14.11
CA ALA A 197 -14.93 9.17 15.40
C ALA A 197 -16.38 9.65 15.25
N THR A 198 -16.63 10.57 14.34
CA THR A 198 -17.97 11.14 14.09
C THR A 198 -18.65 10.55 12.85
N LEU A 199 -18.10 9.45 12.30
CA LEU A 199 -18.56 8.89 11.02
C LEU A 199 -20.06 8.58 10.99
N GLY A 200 -20.67 8.19 12.12
CA GLY A 200 -22.11 7.93 12.23
C GLY A 200 -23.00 9.16 12.07
N GLU A 201 -22.43 10.35 12.21
CA GLU A 201 -23.14 11.65 12.09
C GLU A 201 -22.95 12.26 10.69
N GLN A 202 -22.09 11.68 9.88
CA GLN A 202 -21.73 12.20 8.55
C GLN A 202 -22.76 11.80 7.50
N LYS A 203 -22.97 12.69 6.54
CA LYS A 203 -23.71 12.38 5.32
C LYS A 203 -22.78 11.71 4.30
N PHE A 204 -23.29 10.73 3.57
CA PHE A 204 -22.53 10.03 2.54
C PHE A 204 -22.99 10.39 1.14
N TRP A 205 -22.07 10.60 0.23
CA TRP A 205 -22.33 11.00 -1.17
C TRP A 205 -23.08 9.94 -1.96
N LYS A 206 -22.68 8.70 -1.88
CA LYS A 206 -23.41 7.54 -2.43
C LYS A 206 -23.60 6.60 -1.28
N GLY A 207 -24.86 6.31 -0.92
CA GLY A 207 -25.14 5.51 0.25
C GLY A 207 -24.06 4.45 0.44
N ALA A 208 -23.33 4.56 1.56
CA ALA A 208 -22.25 3.64 1.88
C ALA A 208 -22.88 2.29 2.23
N ASN A 209 -23.23 1.52 1.20
CA ASN A 209 -23.72 0.15 1.29
C ASN A 209 -22.55 -0.81 1.44
#